data_d01f00bebbd1f2469e11c1005c4d6da2
#
_entry.id   d01f00bebbd1f2469e11c1005c4d6da2
#
_cell.length_a   1.000
_cell.length_b   1.000
_cell.length_c   1.000
_cell.angle_alpha   90.00
_cell.angle_beta   90.00
_cell.angle_gamma   90.00
#
_symmetry.space_group_name_H-M   'P 1'
#
loop_
_entity.id
_entity.type
_entity.pdbx_description
1 polymer ?
#
loop_
_entity_poly.entity_id
_entity_poly.type
_entity_poly.pdbx_seq_one_letter_code
_entity_poly.pdbx_strand_id
1 'polypeptide(L)'
;MKQTIQQKGLTAIYVRRSVSDSFKGNNSLSINAQKEECIRFVGDEPYRIYCDDGKSGKDVAHRPAFIQMMQDARDGLISRIVVKKYDRFSRNMREYLNITDELDRYGVSVYSLSEPFNTSTKEGRMMRNNLLNFAE
;
A
#
# COMPACT_ATOMS: atom_id res chain seq x y z
N MET A 1 -11.69 -21.45 -18.70
CA MET A 1 -11.20 -21.18 -18.55
C MET A 1 -10.72 -20.58 -18.64
N LYS A 2 -10.44 -20.36 -18.66
CA LYS A 2 -9.83 -19.90 -18.68
C LYS A 2 -9.55 -18.90 -18.52
N GLN A 3 -9.63 -18.32 -18.68
CA GLN A 3 -9.32 -17.39 -18.44
C GLN A 3 -9.10 -16.82 -17.44
N THR A 4 -9.34 -16.99 -16.83
CA THR A 4 -9.25 -16.78 -15.59
C THR A 4 -7.98 -16.72 -15.18
N ILE A 5 -7.38 -17.47 -15.58
CA ILE A 5 -6.23 -17.62 -15.24
C ILE A 5 -5.50 -16.52 -15.34
N GLN A 6 -5.67 -15.96 -16.14
CA GLN A 6 -4.95 -15.01 -16.36
C GLN A 6 -5.28 -13.90 -15.68
N GLN A 7 -6.12 -13.93 -15.02
CA GLN A 7 -6.47 -12.98 -14.32
C GLN A 7 -5.66 -12.79 -13.23
N LYS A 8 -4.49 -12.60 -13.26
CA LYS A 8 -3.70 -12.38 -12.28
C LYS A 8 -4.07 -11.19 -11.62
N GLY A 9 -4.78 -10.48 -11.49
CA GLY A 9 -5.04 -9.30 -10.75
C GLY A 9 -4.01 -8.22 -11.00
N LEU A 10 -4.40 -6.98 -10.79
CA LEU A 10 -3.52 -5.86 -11.00
C LEU A 10 -2.60 -5.65 -9.81
N THR A 11 -1.51 -4.95 -10.03
CA THR A 11 -0.74 -4.39 -8.93
C THR A 11 -1.38 -3.07 -8.56
N ALA A 12 -1.66 -2.87 -7.28
CA ALA A 12 -2.18 -1.60 -6.80
C ALA A 12 -1.02 -0.78 -6.27
N ILE A 13 -0.97 0.49 -6.62
CA ILE A 13 -0.01 1.41 -6.07
C ILE A 13 -0.80 2.36 -5.19
N TYR A 14 -0.49 2.42 -3.91
CA TYR A 14 -1.21 3.31 -3.00
C TYR A 14 -0.32 4.48 -2.62
N VAL A 15 -0.83 5.69 -2.79
CA VAL A 15 -0.11 6.90 -2.43
C VAL A 15 -1.01 7.77 -1.56
N ARG A 16 -0.42 8.45 -0.59
CA ARG A 16 -1.19 9.25 0.34
C ARG A 16 -0.39 10.46 0.80
N ARG A 17 -1.05 11.56 0.97
CA ARG A 17 -0.47 12.75 1.58
C ARG A 17 -1.55 13.46 2.38
N SER A 18 -1.27 13.75 3.63
CA SER A 18 -2.22 14.48 4.46
C SER A 18 -1.93 15.97 4.36
N VAL A 19 -2.82 16.77 4.90
CA VAL A 19 -2.62 18.21 4.94
C VAL A 19 -1.38 18.53 5.75
N SER A 20 -1.16 17.81 6.86
CA SER A 20 -0.01 18.09 7.70
C SER A 20 1.30 17.80 6.98
N ASP A 21 1.31 16.85 6.05
CA ASP A 21 2.50 16.57 5.27
C ASP A 21 2.85 17.77 4.39
N SER A 22 1.84 18.45 3.87
CA SER A 22 2.07 19.62 3.05
C SER A 22 2.77 20.71 3.84
N PHE A 23 2.42 20.87 5.11
CA PHE A 23 3.04 21.89 5.92
C PHE A 23 4.46 21.55 6.33
N LYS A 24 4.84 20.28 6.28
CA LYS A 24 6.19 19.91 6.65
C LYS A 24 7.17 20.21 5.53
N GLY A 25 6.68 20.60 4.42
CA GLY A 25 7.54 21.04 3.35
C GLY A 25 8.23 19.91 2.64
N ASN A 26 9.52 20.08 2.41
CA ASN A 26 10.22 19.19 1.56
C ASN A 26 10.50 17.84 2.13
N ASN A 27 10.22 17.60 3.37
CA ASN A 27 10.52 16.31 3.93
C ASN A 27 9.47 15.28 3.61
N SER A 28 8.29 15.71 3.24
CA SER A 28 7.27 14.75 2.93
C SER A 28 7.40 14.31 1.51
N LEU A 29 7.11 13.07 1.25
CA LEU A 29 7.14 12.60 -0.11
C LEU A 29 5.92 13.09 -0.82
N SER A 30 6.14 13.82 -1.89
CA SER A 30 5.03 14.31 -2.69
C SER A 30 4.30 13.12 -3.31
N ILE A 31 3.07 13.36 -3.71
CA ILE A 31 2.30 12.34 -4.40
C ILE A 31 3.04 11.88 -5.66
N ASN A 32 3.58 12.82 -6.43
CA ASN A 32 4.27 12.45 -7.66
C ASN A 32 5.52 11.62 -7.39
N ALA A 33 6.28 11.95 -6.36
CA ALA A 33 7.47 11.20 -6.04
C ALA A 33 7.11 9.77 -5.62
N GLN A 34 6.06 9.62 -4.83
CA GLN A 34 5.60 8.30 -4.44
C GLN A 34 5.19 7.49 -5.67
N LYS A 35 4.44 8.11 -6.56
CA LYS A 35 3.99 7.42 -7.76
C LYS A 35 5.17 6.98 -8.62
N GLU A 36 6.13 7.87 -8.82
CA GLU A 36 7.26 7.55 -9.70
C GLU A 36 8.07 6.40 -9.16
N GLU A 37 8.34 6.38 -7.87
CA GLU A 37 9.14 5.32 -7.32
C GLU A 37 8.41 3.98 -7.36
N CYS A 38 7.12 4.01 -7.08
CA CYS A 38 6.34 2.77 -7.11
C CYS A 38 6.18 2.26 -8.54
N ILE A 39 5.96 3.15 -9.49
CA ILE A 39 5.83 2.74 -10.88
C ILE A 39 7.13 2.13 -11.37
N ARG A 40 8.26 2.71 -10.97
CA ARG A 40 9.55 2.18 -11.37
C ARG A 40 9.74 0.77 -10.82
N PHE A 41 9.30 0.55 -9.59
CA PHE A 41 9.41 -0.76 -8.98
C PHE A 41 8.52 -1.79 -9.71
N VAL A 42 7.31 -1.39 -10.10
CA VAL A 42 6.38 -2.29 -10.74
C VAL A 42 6.85 -2.68 -12.15
N GLY A 43 7.49 -1.77 -12.85
CA GLY A 43 8.00 -2.04 -14.19
C GLY A 43 6.88 -2.09 -15.20
N ASP A 44 6.89 -3.14 -16.04
CA ASP A 44 5.97 -3.22 -17.15
C ASP A 44 4.63 -3.87 -16.82
N GLU A 45 4.44 -4.31 -15.59
CA GLU A 45 3.19 -4.96 -15.24
C GLU A 45 2.05 -3.95 -15.16
N PRO A 46 0.83 -4.37 -15.44
CA PRO A 46 -0.30 -3.45 -15.32
C PRO A 46 -0.53 -3.06 -13.87
N TYR A 47 -0.87 -1.80 -13.66
CA TYR A 47 -1.10 -1.34 -12.31
C TYR A 47 -2.25 -0.34 -12.29
N ARG A 48 -2.75 -0.06 -11.09
CA ARG A 48 -3.75 0.97 -10.87
C ARG A 48 -3.30 1.79 -9.68
N ILE A 49 -3.44 3.10 -9.76
CA ILE A 49 -3.04 3.98 -8.66
C ILE A 49 -4.25 4.36 -7.84
N TYR A 50 -4.12 4.22 -6.53
CA TYR A 50 -5.13 4.63 -5.56
C TYR A 50 -4.52 5.77 -4.76
N CYS A 51 -5.13 6.94 -4.82
CA CYS A 51 -4.52 8.15 -4.27
C CYS A 51 -5.45 8.85 -3.29
N ASP A 52 -4.98 9.03 -2.06
CA ASP A 52 -5.68 9.81 -1.05
C ASP A 52 -4.83 11.05 -0.77
N ASP A 53 -5.13 12.14 -1.45
CA ASP A 53 -4.36 13.37 -1.34
C ASP A 53 -5.17 14.44 -0.64
N GLY A 54 -4.75 14.85 0.54
CA GLY A 54 -5.45 15.85 1.32
C GLY A 54 -5.08 17.28 0.98
N LYS A 55 -4.26 17.50 -0.07
CA LYS A 55 -3.79 18.82 -0.39
C LYS A 55 -4.92 19.80 -0.62
N SER A 56 -5.99 19.37 -1.24
CA SER A 56 -7.08 20.27 -1.59
C SER A 56 -8.13 20.37 -0.49
N GLY A 57 -7.84 19.90 0.68
CA GLY A 57 -8.80 19.94 1.77
C GLY A 57 -9.78 18.80 1.78
N LYS A 58 -9.62 17.84 0.90
CA LYS A 58 -10.50 16.70 0.90
C LYS A 58 -10.26 15.86 2.12
N ASP A 59 -11.29 15.13 2.51
CA ASP A 59 -11.23 14.31 3.69
C ASP A 59 -10.38 13.08 3.42
N VAL A 60 -9.11 13.12 3.80
CA VAL A 60 -8.25 11.99 3.61
C VAL A 60 -8.25 11.10 4.86
N ALA A 61 -8.85 11.58 5.94
CA ALA A 61 -8.92 10.79 7.16
C ALA A 61 -9.73 9.52 6.95
N HIS A 62 -10.75 9.56 6.09
CA HIS A 62 -11.56 8.38 5.82
C HIS A 62 -10.95 7.55 4.70
N ARG A 63 -9.95 8.07 4.02
CA ARG A 63 -9.17 7.33 3.02
C ARG A 63 -10.03 6.59 2.01
N PRO A 64 -10.84 7.32 1.24
CA PRO A 64 -11.73 6.64 0.30
C PRO A 64 -11.01 5.79 -0.74
N ALA A 65 -9.84 6.22 -1.20
CA ALA A 65 -9.11 5.40 -2.16
C ALA A 65 -8.58 4.13 -1.51
N PHE A 66 -8.15 4.21 -0.25
CA PHE A 66 -7.70 3.03 0.47
C PHE A 66 -8.85 2.04 0.65
N ILE A 67 -10.03 2.55 1.00
CA ILE A 67 -11.20 1.69 1.18
C ILE A 67 -11.54 1.00 -0.12
N GLN A 68 -11.50 1.73 -1.23
CA GLN A 68 -11.78 1.12 -2.53
C GLN A 68 -10.74 0.06 -2.88
N MET A 69 -9.47 0.33 -2.56
CA MET A 69 -8.41 -0.62 -2.82
C MET A 69 -8.64 -1.91 -2.03
N MET A 70 -9.02 -1.78 -0.75
CA MET A 70 -9.27 -2.96 0.06
C MET A 70 -10.47 -3.77 -0.47
N GLN A 71 -11.48 -3.08 -0.97
CA GLN A 71 -12.63 -3.76 -1.56
C GLN A 71 -12.20 -4.50 -2.83
N ASP A 72 -11.38 -3.87 -3.66
CA ASP A 72 -10.90 -4.50 -4.88
C ASP A 72 -10.00 -5.69 -4.56
N ALA A 73 -9.22 -5.60 -3.49
CA ALA A 73 -8.39 -6.71 -3.06
C ALA A 73 -9.25 -7.90 -2.64
N ARG A 74 -10.31 -7.63 -1.88
CA ARG A 74 -11.20 -8.69 -1.44
C ARG A 74 -11.89 -9.34 -2.63
N ASP A 75 -12.21 -8.54 -3.65
CA ASP A 75 -12.91 -9.04 -4.82
C ASP A 75 -11.99 -9.75 -5.81
N GLY A 76 -10.71 -9.84 -5.52
CA GLY A 76 -9.79 -10.58 -6.39
C GLY A 76 -9.23 -9.79 -7.53
N LEU A 77 -9.43 -8.47 -7.56
CA LEU A 77 -8.97 -7.65 -8.66
C LEU A 77 -7.50 -7.26 -8.51
N ILE A 78 -6.94 -7.37 -7.32
CA ILE A 78 -5.60 -6.95 -7.00
C ILE A 78 -4.80 -8.12 -6.50
N SER A 79 -3.59 -8.32 -6.97
CA SER A 79 -2.73 -9.41 -6.53
C SER A 79 -1.64 -8.94 -5.58
N ARG A 80 -1.24 -7.68 -5.65
CA ARG A 80 -0.27 -7.14 -4.71
C ARG A 80 -0.44 -5.64 -4.59
N ILE A 81 0.06 -5.08 -3.51
CA ILE A 81 0.01 -3.65 -3.25
C ILE A 81 1.42 -3.15 -3.05
N VAL A 82 1.77 -2.02 -3.63
CA VAL A 82 3.08 -1.42 -3.51
C VAL A 82 2.91 -0.03 -2.92
N VAL A 83 3.65 0.28 -1.86
CA VAL A 83 3.64 1.60 -1.25
C VAL A 83 5.07 2.05 -1.01
N LYS A 84 5.29 3.35 -0.92
CA LYS A 84 6.64 3.85 -0.69
C LYS A 84 7.10 3.56 0.73
N LYS A 85 6.25 3.77 1.71
CA LYS A 85 6.57 3.51 3.11
C LYS A 85 5.31 3.03 3.81
N TYR A 86 5.48 2.26 4.87
CA TYR A 86 4.31 1.70 5.57
C TYR A 86 3.42 2.82 6.12
N ASP A 87 3.99 3.98 6.45
CA ASP A 87 3.19 5.05 7.03
C ASP A 87 2.33 5.77 5.99
N ARG A 88 2.52 5.48 4.71
CA ARG A 88 1.58 5.94 3.68
C ARG A 88 0.40 4.97 3.61
N PHE A 89 0.59 3.74 4.06
CA PHE A 89 -0.42 2.69 3.97
C PHE A 89 -1.26 2.64 5.26
N SER A 90 -0.66 2.89 6.39
CA SER A 90 -1.35 2.78 7.66
C SER A 90 -0.90 3.91 8.59
N ARG A 91 -1.66 4.13 9.66
CA ARG A 91 -1.36 5.21 10.59
C ARG A 91 -0.26 4.84 11.55
N ASN A 92 -0.13 3.56 11.85
CA ASN A 92 0.89 3.08 12.77
C ASN A 92 1.18 1.63 12.48
N MET A 93 2.17 1.10 13.15
CA MET A 93 2.61 -0.27 12.87
C MET A 93 1.53 -1.30 13.21
N ARG A 94 0.78 -1.09 14.28
CA ARG A 94 -0.27 -2.03 14.65
C ARG A 94 -1.34 -2.10 13.57
N GLU A 95 -1.73 -0.96 13.05
CA GLU A 95 -2.72 -0.95 11.98
C GLU A 95 -2.15 -1.62 10.73
N TYR A 96 -0.85 -1.39 10.45
CA TYR A 96 -0.21 -2.00 9.32
C TYR A 96 -0.27 -3.53 9.43
N LEU A 97 0.02 -4.05 10.63
CA LEU A 97 -0.01 -5.49 10.82
C LEU A 97 -1.42 -6.06 10.64
N ASN A 98 -2.42 -5.36 11.14
CA ASN A 98 -3.80 -5.81 10.97
C ASN A 98 -4.23 -5.82 9.52
N ILE A 99 -3.85 -4.77 8.78
CA ILE A 99 -4.23 -4.68 7.37
C ILE A 99 -3.54 -5.77 6.56
N THR A 100 -2.25 -5.99 6.80
CA THR A 100 -1.53 -6.99 6.03
C THR A 100 -2.00 -8.40 6.37
N ASP A 101 -2.45 -8.63 7.62
CA ASP A 101 -3.04 -9.91 7.96
C ASP A 101 -4.32 -10.14 7.16
N GLU A 102 -5.15 -9.11 7.05
CA GLU A 102 -6.38 -9.21 6.28
C GLU A 102 -6.05 -9.49 4.81
N LEU A 103 -5.07 -8.78 4.27
CA LEU A 103 -4.69 -8.97 2.87
C LEU A 103 -4.09 -10.35 2.63
N ASP A 104 -3.38 -10.91 3.61
CA ASP A 104 -2.87 -12.26 3.49
C ASP A 104 -4.03 -13.24 3.26
N ARG A 105 -5.16 -13.01 3.92
CA ARG A 105 -6.32 -13.90 3.76
C ARG A 105 -6.92 -13.78 2.37
N TYR A 106 -6.71 -12.66 1.69
CA TYR A 106 -7.20 -12.49 0.33
C TYR A 106 -6.16 -12.92 -0.69
N GLY A 107 -4.97 -13.33 -0.24
CA GLY A 107 -3.90 -13.71 -1.15
C GLY A 107 -3.18 -12.53 -1.74
N VAL A 108 -3.23 -11.36 -1.11
CA VAL A 108 -2.63 -10.14 -1.62
C VAL A 108 -1.37 -9.82 -0.82
N SER A 109 -0.25 -9.68 -1.51
CA SER A 109 1.02 -9.34 -0.88
C SER A 109 1.22 -7.83 -0.82
N VAL A 110 1.99 -7.36 0.13
CA VAL A 110 2.29 -5.94 0.30
C VAL A 110 3.79 -5.73 0.23
N TYR A 111 4.20 -4.75 -0.57
CA TYR A 111 5.60 -4.38 -0.71
C TYR A 111 5.75 -2.92 -0.27
N SER A 112 6.58 -2.69 0.74
CA SER A 112 6.90 -1.34 1.17
C SER A 112 8.31 -1.07 0.70
N LEU A 113 8.51 -0.07 -0.15
CA LEU A 113 9.80 0.13 -0.79
C LEU A 113 10.89 0.56 0.17
N SER A 114 10.53 1.26 1.23
CA SER A 114 11.52 1.78 2.17
C SER A 114 11.84 0.81 3.30
N GLU A 115 11.05 -0.24 3.47
CA GLU A 115 11.28 -1.21 4.55
C GLU A 115 11.22 -2.63 3.99
N PRO A 116 11.90 -3.57 4.63
CA PRO A 116 11.91 -4.94 4.14
C PRO A 116 10.71 -5.75 4.61
N PHE A 117 9.50 -5.24 4.34
CA PHE A 117 8.27 -5.87 4.83
C PHE A 117 7.51 -6.63 3.76
N ASN A 118 8.19 -7.07 2.73
CA ASN A 118 7.51 -7.76 1.64
C ASN A 118 6.83 -9.00 2.17
N THR A 119 5.50 -9.03 2.17
CA THR A 119 4.77 -10.14 2.76
C THR A 119 4.63 -11.31 1.81
N SER A 120 5.18 -11.22 0.59
CA SER A 120 5.17 -12.36 -0.30
C SER A 120 6.26 -13.35 0.07
N THR A 121 7.19 -13.00 0.96
CA THR A 121 8.25 -13.90 1.37
C THR A 121 8.12 -14.21 2.85
N LYS A 122 8.66 -15.36 3.24
CA LYS A 122 8.66 -15.75 4.64
C LYS A 122 9.48 -14.75 5.45
N GLU A 123 10.62 -14.33 4.91
CA GLU A 123 11.49 -13.41 5.63
C GLU A 123 10.81 -12.06 5.86
N GLY A 124 10.10 -11.58 4.86
CA GLY A 124 9.40 -10.30 4.99
C GLY A 124 8.27 -10.38 6.00
N ARG A 125 7.55 -11.50 6.02
CA ARG A 125 6.48 -11.68 7.01
C ARG A 125 7.06 -11.77 8.41
N MET A 126 8.21 -12.43 8.56
CA MET A 126 8.84 -12.51 9.88
C MET A 126 9.31 -11.14 10.33
N MET A 127 9.88 -10.35 9.43
CA MET A 127 10.32 -9.01 9.77
C MET A 127 9.12 -8.16 10.20
N ARG A 128 8.02 -8.25 9.46
CA ARG A 128 6.80 -7.53 9.81
C ARG A 128 6.33 -7.93 11.20
N ASN A 129 6.30 -9.22 11.48
CA ASN A 129 5.78 -9.71 12.76
C ASN A 129 6.70 -9.32 13.92
N ASN A 130 8.02 -9.30 13.69
CA ASN A 130 8.93 -8.91 14.74
C ASN A 130 8.76 -7.46 15.14
N LEU A 131 8.37 -6.61 14.20
CA LEU A 131 8.20 -5.21 14.51
C LEU A 131 7.04 -4.95 15.46
N LEU A 132 6.13 -5.90 15.61
CA LEU A 132 5.05 -5.74 16.57
C LEU A 132 5.61 -5.58 17.97
N ASN A 133 6.71 -6.26 18.30
CA ASN A 133 7.28 -6.17 19.63
C ASN A 133 7.82 -4.78 19.92
N PHE A 134 8.23 -4.05 18.89
CA PHE A 134 8.73 -2.71 19.11
C PHE A 134 7.60 -1.68 19.08
N ALA A 135 6.49 -2.04 18.49
CA ALA A 135 5.37 -1.12 18.40
C ALA A 135 4.57 -1.07 19.70
N GLU A 136 4.77 -2.07 20.54
CA GLU A 136 4.09 -2.09 21.82
C GLU A 136 4.75 -1.07 22.74
#